data_103b0071b41823a7dbfe46958e7ebf20
#
_entry.id   103b0071b41823a7dbfe46958e7ebf20
#
_cell.length_a   1.000
_cell.length_b   1.000
_cell.length_c   1.000
_cell.angle_alpha   90.00
_cell.angle_beta   90.00
_cell.angle_gamma   90.00
#
_symmetry.space_group_name_H-M   'P 1'
#
loop_
_entity.id
_entity.type
_entity.pdbx_description
1 polymer ?
#
loop_
_entity_poly.entity_id
_entity_poly.type
_entity_poly.pdbx_seq_one_letter_code
_entity_poly.pdbx_strand_id
1 'polypeptide(L)'
;MKKFLLGIAMLLTAGFASAQESITIVPVGDNMVFDIDNPVESVGQELNVVFNVSAANELNLRAANFWIKFPEGYVPLKAYGSKLKPSYFALIPDCSLEQLEATVDVSYKEEENVLAVTVYHTTEDVGFPLGTSEPVMKIKVSATDKTPLGVSNIGVVNKPYLDGFTGEDTRLMFTTIATPSQDVFPEETQNPVEFAAKLTVGTPGYATLSWPTALDFSGTGLKASVATGVENGFVQRAEVTSVPAETPVIIEAAAGSYNLKGAAEAAAPATNILVGTAAAAYTATSSTFALASKTDGVGFYRCQAGVEIPKYKAYIEDAGSAAEGFLFEETTGISTIDAQEADAESYTLSGVRVNQPTQKGIYIVNGKKVVVK
;
A
#
# COMPACT_ATOMS: atom_id res chain seq x y z
N MET A 1 21.20 -2.17 -15.93
CA MET A 1 19.87 -1.78 -16.42
C MET A 1 19.24 -3.01 -17.09
N LYS A 2 18.48 -3.81 -16.35
CA LYS A 2 17.69 -4.92 -16.89
C LYS A 2 16.22 -4.59 -16.63
N LYS A 3 15.52 -4.27 -17.72
CA LYS A 3 14.08 -4.06 -17.71
C LYS A 3 13.40 -5.40 -17.40
N PHE A 4 12.75 -5.51 -16.24
CA PHE A 4 11.83 -6.60 -15.98
C PHE A 4 10.53 -6.30 -16.72
N LEU A 5 10.35 -6.93 -17.88
CA LEU A 5 9.04 -7.09 -18.50
C LEU A 5 8.31 -8.19 -17.72
N LEU A 6 7.38 -7.81 -16.87
CA LEU A 6 6.44 -8.77 -16.31
C LEU A 6 5.40 -9.08 -17.39
N GLY A 7 5.60 -10.17 -18.11
CA GLY A 7 4.64 -10.70 -19.06
C GLY A 7 3.44 -11.25 -18.29
N ILE A 8 2.28 -10.62 -18.44
CA ILE A 8 0.99 -11.21 -18.07
C ILE A 8 0.80 -12.41 -18.99
N ALA A 9 0.97 -13.62 -18.46
CA ALA A 9 0.59 -14.84 -19.14
C ALA A 9 -0.95 -14.93 -19.16
N MET A 10 -1.57 -14.43 -20.23
CA MET A 10 -2.94 -14.81 -20.56
C MET A 10 -2.95 -16.31 -20.79
N LEU A 11 -3.62 -17.06 -19.91
CA LEU A 11 -4.02 -18.44 -20.21
C LEU A 11 -5.10 -18.37 -21.30
N LEU A 12 -4.69 -18.58 -22.54
CA LEU A 12 -5.62 -18.86 -23.61
C LEU A 12 -6.23 -20.26 -23.37
N THR A 13 -7.37 -20.32 -22.70
CA THR A 13 -8.28 -21.43 -22.86
C THR A 13 -8.97 -21.24 -24.21
N ALA A 14 -8.58 -22.00 -25.20
CA ALA A 14 -9.27 -22.07 -26.48
C ALA A 14 -10.62 -22.79 -26.30
N GLY A 15 -11.61 -22.06 -25.75
CA GLY A 15 -13.02 -22.36 -25.97
C GLY A 15 -13.49 -21.32 -26.98
N PHE A 16 -14.21 -21.71 -28.01
CA PHE A 16 -14.95 -20.81 -28.87
C PHE A 16 -16.09 -20.18 -28.04
N ALA A 17 -15.76 -19.27 -27.17
CA ALA A 17 -16.74 -18.36 -26.61
C ALA A 17 -16.97 -17.29 -27.68
N SER A 18 -18.20 -17.14 -28.14
CA SER A 18 -18.61 -15.93 -28.85
C SER A 18 -18.17 -14.74 -28.00
N ALA A 19 -17.42 -13.81 -28.58
CA ALA A 19 -17.02 -12.62 -27.85
C ALA A 19 -18.30 -11.96 -27.38
N GLN A 20 -18.47 -11.85 -26.05
CA GLN A 20 -19.63 -11.26 -25.41
C GLN A 20 -19.29 -9.80 -25.12
N GLU A 21 -20.26 -8.92 -25.25
CA GLU A 21 -20.11 -7.50 -24.94
C GLU A 21 -19.76 -7.33 -23.46
N SER A 22 -18.83 -6.44 -23.16
CA SER A 22 -18.40 -6.16 -21.78
C SER A 22 -17.99 -4.71 -21.59
N ILE A 23 -17.92 -4.30 -20.34
CA ILE A 23 -17.35 -3.01 -19.93
C ILE A 23 -16.14 -3.31 -19.08
N THR A 24 -14.97 -2.75 -19.44
CA THR A 24 -13.74 -2.92 -18.69
C THR A 24 -13.21 -1.60 -18.17
N ILE A 25 -12.44 -1.67 -17.08
CA ILE A 25 -11.77 -0.51 -16.48
C ILE A 25 -10.28 -0.67 -16.74
N VAL A 26 -9.70 0.30 -17.44
CA VAL A 26 -8.28 0.30 -17.81
C VAL A 26 -7.55 1.40 -17.07
N PRO A 27 -6.60 1.06 -16.17
CA PRO A 27 -5.77 2.05 -15.49
C PRO A 27 -4.95 2.88 -16.49
N VAL A 28 -4.86 4.20 -16.24
CA VAL A 28 -4.07 5.14 -17.03
C VAL A 28 -2.88 5.60 -16.21
N GLY A 29 -1.67 5.35 -16.72
CA GLY A 29 -0.44 5.73 -16.04
C GLY A 29 0.07 4.68 -15.04
N ASP A 30 0.91 5.15 -14.12
CA ASP A 30 1.54 4.30 -13.11
C ASP A 30 0.55 3.90 -12.00
N ASN A 31 0.87 2.83 -11.29
CA ASN A 31 0.13 2.38 -10.12
C ASN A 31 0.08 3.48 -9.04
N MET A 32 -0.96 3.43 -8.20
CA MET A 32 -1.06 4.29 -7.04
C MET A 32 0.00 3.92 -6.00
N VAL A 33 0.87 4.88 -5.65
CA VAL A 33 1.94 4.69 -4.67
C VAL A 33 1.83 5.75 -3.57
N PHE A 34 1.68 5.29 -2.34
CA PHE A 34 1.68 6.13 -1.14
C PHE A 34 3.10 6.24 -0.57
N ASP A 35 3.64 7.44 -0.47
CA ASP A 35 4.95 7.67 0.15
C ASP A 35 4.78 7.90 1.65
N ILE A 36 5.28 6.97 2.48
CA ILE A 36 5.11 7.00 3.93
C ILE A 36 5.86 8.18 4.56
N ASP A 37 6.98 8.58 3.98
CA ASP A 37 7.81 9.67 4.51
C ASP A 37 7.32 11.05 4.05
N ASN A 38 6.54 11.09 2.95
CA ASN A 38 5.87 12.29 2.44
C ASN A 38 4.40 12.00 2.19
N PRO A 39 3.61 11.74 3.23
CA PRO A 39 2.24 11.28 3.08
C PRO A 39 1.34 12.37 2.50
N VAL A 40 0.51 11.98 1.56
CA VAL A 40 -0.67 12.73 1.13
C VAL A 40 -1.91 12.04 1.68
N GLU A 41 -2.99 12.77 1.92
CA GLU A 41 -4.22 12.19 2.50
C GLU A 41 -4.80 11.07 1.64
N SER A 42 -4.67 11.20 0.31
CA SER A 42 -5.08 10.18 -0.64
C SER A 42 -4.21 10.20 -1.89
N VAL A 43 -4.07 9.03 -2.51
CA VAL A 43 -3.40 8.85 -3.80
C VAL A 43 -4.44 8.49 -4.84
N GLY A 44 -4.41 9.16 -5.98
CA GLY A 44 -5.40 8.96 -7.03
C GLY A 44 -4.82 8.43 -8.32
N GLN A 45 -5.61 7.62 -9.04
CA GLN A 45 -5.32 7.15 -10.39
C GLN A 45 -6.49 7.43 -11.31
N GLU A 46 -6.20 7.83 -12.55
CA GLU A 46 -7.19 7.93 -13.62
C GLU A 46 -7.42 6.55 -14.24
N LEU A 47 -8.67 6.21 -14.47
CA LEU A 47 -9.11 4.96 -15.07
C LEU A 47 -9.97 5.27 -16.29
N ASN A 48 -9.75 4.56 -17.40
CA ASN A 48 -10.64 4.63 -18.56
C ASN A 48 -11.72 3.54 -18.46
N VAL A 49 -12.97 3.95 -18.69
CA VAL A 49 -14.10 3.03 -18.88
C VAL A 49 -14.14 2.70 -20.37
N VAL A 50 -14.00 1.44 -20.70
CA VAL A 50 -13.91 0.94 -22.08
C VAL A 50 -15.10 0.03 -22.36
N PHE A 51 -15.89 0.36 -23.37
CA PHE A 51 -16.90 -0.52 -23.90
C PHE A 51 -16.23 -1.48 -24.90
N ASN A 52 -16.30 -2.75 -24.60
CA ASN A 52 -15.84 -3.81 -25.48
C ASN A 52 -17.05 -4.43 -26.19
N VAL A 53 -17.10 -4.27 -27.48
CA VAL A 53 -18.16 -4.78 -28.34
C VAL A 53 -17.57 -5.83 -29.25
N SER A 54 -18.27 -6.95 -29.45
CA SER A 54 -17.86 -7.99 -30.39
C SER A 54 -17.74 -7.41 -31.80
N ALA A 55 -16.63 -7.72 -32.47
CA ALA A 55 -16.43 -7.32 -33.88
C ALA A 55 -17.51 -7.87 -34.86
N ALA A 56 -18.25 -8.91 -34.47
CA ALA A 56 -19.35 -9.46 -35.23
C ALA A 56 -20.67 -8.69 -35.05
N ASN A 57 -20.76 -7.85 -34.02
CA ASN A 57 -21.96 -7.13 -33.62
C ASN A 57 -21.65 -5.64 -33.53
N GLU A 58 -21.75 -4.91 -34.63
CA GLU A 58 -21.80 -3.46 -34.55
C GLU A 58 -23.04 -3.06 -33.73
N LEU A 59 -22.81 -2.62 -32.48
CA LEU A 59 -23.88 -2.13 -31.63
C LEU A 59 -24.08 -0.64 -31.85
N ASN A 60 -25.25 -0.28 -32.28
CA ASN A 60 -25.69 1.10 -32.30
C ASN A 60 -26.62 1.31 -31.09
N LEU A 61 -26.10 1.92 -30.02
CA LEU A 61 -26.77 1.97 -28.74
C LEU A 61 -27.59 3.24 -28.60
N ARG A 62 -28.79 3.11 -28.05
CA ARG A 62 -29.65 4.19 -27.56
C ARG A 62 -29.34 4.50 -26.09
N ALA A 63 -29.08 3.47 -25.30
CA ALA A 63 -28.81 3.59 -23.87
C ALA A 63 -27.86 2.50 -23.36
N ALA A 64 -27.14 2.82 -22.28
CA ALA A 64 -26.35 1.88 -21.50
C ALA A 64 -26.49 2.16 -20.01
N ASN A 65 -26.72 1.12 -19.21
CA ASN A 65 -26.76 1.19 -17.76
C ASN A 65 -25.72 0.22 -17.20
N PHE A 66 -24.87 0.71 -16.31
CA PHE A 66 -23.86 -0.12 -15.64
C PHE A 66 -23.46 0.44 -14.28
N TRP A 67 -22.90 -0.41 -13.44
CA TRP A 67 -22.50 -0.08 -12.07
C TRP A 67 -21.04 -0.47 -11.86
N ILE A 68 -20.26 0.48 -11.33
CA ILE A 68 -18.85 0.26 -11.01
C ILE A 68 -18.75 0.11 -9.50
N LYS A 69 -18.45 -1.11 -9.05
CA LYS A 69 -18.20 -1.45 -7.64
C LYS A 69 -16.74 -1.26 -7.30
N PHE A 70 -16.45 -0.44 -6.30
CA PHE A 70 -15.10 -0.24 -5.79
C PHE A 70 -14.83 -1.16 -4.59
N PRO A 71 -13.61 -1.71 -4.47
CA PRO A 71 -13.21 -2.45 -3.29
C PRO A 71 -13.05 -1.51 -2.07
N GLU A 72 -12.91 -2.10 -0.90
CA GLU A 72 -12.71 -1.34 0.33
C GLU A 72 -11.49 -0.42 0.24
N GLY A 73 -11.62 0.80 0.76
CA GLY A 73 -10.57 1.81 0.76
C GLY A 73 -10.38 2.57 -0.54
N TYR A 74 -11.06 2.18 -1.63
CA TYR A 74 -11.06 2.92 -2.89
C TYR A 74 -12.36 3.70 -3.03
N VAL A 75 -12.27 4.96 -3.45
CA VAL A 75 -13.45 5.82 -3.67
C VAL A 75 -13.30 6.64 -4.95
N PRO A 76 -14.39 6.84 -5.73
CA PRO A 76 -14.34 7.75 -6.89
C PRO A 76 -14.27 9.20 -6.43
N LEU A 77 -13.53 10.02 -7.18
CA LEU A 77 -13.35 11.44 -6.90
C LEU A 77 -14.15 12.31 -7.86
N LYS A 78 -14.73 13.40 -7.34
CA LYS A 78 -15.24 14.50 -8.17
C LYS A 78 -14.08 15.34 -8.69
N ALA A 79 -13.24 14.74 -9.55
CA ALA A 79 -11.99 15.32 -10.04
C ALA A 79 -12.13 16.12 -11.34
N TYR A 80 -13.30 16.08 -11.95
CA TYR A 80 -13.57 16.71 -13.24
C TYR A 80 -14.63 17.81 -13.13
N GLY A 81 -14.81 18.53 -14.24
CA GLY A 81 -15.75 19.64 -14.28
C GLY A 81 -15.16 20.95 -13.70
N SER A 82 -16.05 21.87 -13.36
CA SER A 82 -15.64 23.13 -12.72
C SER A 82 -15.80 23.06 -11.21
N LYS A 83 -15.22 24.04 -10.48
CA LYS A 83 -15.42 24.16 -9.02
C LYS A 83 -16.89 24.30 -8.63
N LEU A 84 -17.73 24.84 -9.53
CA LEU A 84 -19.17 25.01 -9.29
C LEU A 84 -20.01 23.80 -9.68
N LYS A 85 -19.50 22.96 -10.57
CA LYS A 85 -20.14 21.72 -11.03
C LYS A 85 -19.11 20.60 -11.10
N PRO A 86 -18.63 20.10 -9.97
CA PRO A 86 -17.68 19.01 -9.93
C PRO A 86 -18.34 17.71 -10.40
N SER A 87 -17.61 16.89 -11.15
CA SER A 87 -18.07 15.62 -11.70
C SER A 87 -17.16 14.46 -11.35
N TYR A 88 -17.73 13.25 -11.26
CA TYR A 88 -17.00 12.01 -11.11
C TYR A 88 -16.34 11.51 -12.40
N PHE A 89 -16.72 12.07 -13.55
CA PHE A 89 -16.23 11.62 -14.86
C PHE A 89 -15.95 12.78 -15.81
N ALA A 90 -15.13 12.49 -16.83
CA ALA A 90 -15.04 13.26 -18.07
C ALA A 90 -15.18 12.30 -19.25
N LEU A 91 -15.80 12.73 -20.34
CA LEU A 91 -15.78 11.97 -21.59
C LEU A 91 -14.37 11.97 -22.18
N ILE A 92 -14.03 10.88 -22.86
CA ILE A 92 -12.83 10.80 -23.67
C ILE A 92 -13.05 11.67 -24.91
N PRO A 93 -12.12 12.58 -25.25
CA PRO A 93 -12.26 13.41 -26.46
C PRO A 93 -12.47 12.56 -27.70
N ASP A 94 -13.36 13.01 -28.58
CA ASP A 94 -13.70 12.39 -29.85
C ASP A 94 -14.31 10.96 -29.74
N CYS A 95 -14.69 10.52 -28.54
CA CYS A 95 -15.47 9.28 -28.43
C CYS A 95 -16.89 9.44 -28.99
N SER A 96 -17.54 8.32 -29.31
CA SER A 96 -18.89 8.33 -29.87
C SER A 96 -19.93 9.02 -28.97
N LEU A 97 -19.76 8.90 -27.63
CA LEU A 97 -20.64 9.57 -26.67
C LEU A 97 -20.51 11.10 -26.73
N GLU A 98 -19.30 11.62 -26.91
CA GLU A 98 -19.05 13.05 -27.02
C GLU A 98 -19.53 13.59 -28.38
N GLN A 99 -19.16 12.91 -29.46
CA GLN A 99 -19.52 13.35 -30.83
C GLN A 99 -21.01 13.46 -31.06
N LEU A 100 -21.81 12.63 -30.40
CA LEU A 100 -23.25 12.57 -30.56
C LEU A 100 -23.99 13.25 -29.41
N GLU A 101 -23.28 13.98 -28.54
CA GLU A 101 -23.86 14.70 -27.40
C GLU A 101 -24.74 13.79 -26.51
N ALA A 102 -24.30 12.57 -26.27
CA ALA A 102 -24.99 11.63 -25.38
C ALA A 102 -25.12 12.22 -23.97
N THR A 103 -26.26 12.03 -23.34
CA THR A 103 -26.45 12.37 -21.93
C THR A 103 -25.82 11.29 -21.06
N VAL A 104 -25.00 11.70 -20.10
CA VAL A 104 -24.38 10.81 -19.15
C VAL A 104 -24.73 11.25 -17.73
N ASP A 105 -25.47 10.42 -17.03
CA ASP A 105 -25.83 10.61 -15.63
C ASP A 105 -25.00 9.67 -14.76
N VAL A 106 -24.33 10.23 -13.74
CA VAL A 106 -23.49 9.48 -12.81
C VAL A 106 -23.88 9.81 -11.37
N SER A 107 -24.13 8.78 -10.58
CA SER A 107 -24.48 8.89 -9.16
C SER A 107 -23.64 7.94 -8.32
N TYR A 108 -22.92 8.48 -7.33
CA TYR A 108 -22.17 7.67 -6.38
C TYR A 108 -23.05 7.32 -5.16
N LYS A 109 -23.10 6.03 -4.84
CA LYS A 109 -23.78 5.45 -3.69
C LYS A 109 -22.71 5.07 -2.66
N GLU A 110 -22.54 5.94 -1.67
CA GLU A 110 -21.47 5.84 -0.67
C GLU A 110 -21.56 4.56 0.18
N GLU A 111 -22.77 4.22 0.64
CA GLU A 111 -22.99 3.06 1.51
C GLU A 111 -22.58 1.73 0.83
N GLU A 112 -22.86 1.61 -0.46
CA GLU A 112 -22.51 0.43 -1.25
C GLU A 112 -21.15 0.54 -1.94
N ASN A 113 -20.52 1.69 -1.92
CA ASN A 113 -19.31 2.02 -2.67
C ASN A 113 -19.44 1.72 -4.17
N VAL A 114 -20.53 2.22 -4.78
CA VAL A 114 -20.89 1.97 -6.18
C VAL A 114 -21.12 3.27 -6.93
N LEU A 115 -20.51 3.38 -8.11
CA LEU A 115 -20.79 4.44 -9.08
C LEU A 115 -21.82 3.93 -10.10
N ALA A 116 -23.04 4.41 -10.03
CA ALA A 116 -24.09 4.10 -10.99
C ALA A 116 -23.95 5.03 -12.20
N VAL A 117 -23.93 4.46 -13.40
CA VAL A 117 -23.75 5.18 -14.66
C VAL A 117 -24.92 4.85 -15.59
N THR A 118 -25.56 5.89 -16.12
CA THR A 118 -26.57 5.78 -17.18
C THR A 118 -26.12 6.67 -18.34
N VAL A 119 -26.07 6.09 -19.53
CA VAL A 119 -25.75 6.79 -20.77
C VAL A 119 -26.96 6.63 -21.70
N TYR A 120 -27.43 7.72 -22.28
CA TYR A 120 -28.54 7.65 -23.21
C TYR A 120 -28.54 8.81 -24.21
N HIS A 121 -29.24 8.61 -25.33
CA HIS A 121 -29.54 9.69 -26.25
C HIS A 121 -31.01 10.06 -26.15
N THR A 122 -31.32 11.36 -26.15
CA THR A 122 -32.69 11.86 -25.97
C THR A 122 -33.57 11.73 -27.22
N THR A 123 -32.95 11.62 -28.40
CA THR A 123 -33.64 11.44 -29.67
C THR A 123 -33.81 9.97 -29.99
N GLU A 124 -35.04 9.52 -30.22
CA GLU A 124 -35.38 8.09 -30.35
C GLU A 124 -34.66 7.37 -31.51
N ASP A 125 -34.37 8.07 -32.59
CA ASP A 125 -33.76 7.49 -33.80
C ASP A 125 -32.24 7.70 -33.90
N VAL A 126 -31.63 8.21 -32.83
CA VAL A 126 -30.17 8.44 -32.81
C VAL A 126 -29.52 7.49 -31.82
N GLY A 127 -28.57 6.69 -32.30
CA GLY A 127 -27.76 5.85 -31.49
C GLY A 127 -26.29 6.22 -31.62
N PHE A 128 -25.51 5.81 -30.67
CA PHE A 128 -24.05 5.96 -30.72
C PHE A 128 -23.43 4.63 -31.16
N PRO A 129 -22.75 4.59 -32.32
CA PRO A 129 -22.05 3.39 -32.78
C PRO A 129 -20.83 3.16 -31.90
N LEU A 130 -20.73 1.98 -31.31
CA LEU A 130 -19.54 1.59 -30.54
C LEU A 130 -18.57 0.81 -31.43
N GLY A 131 -17.30 1.17 -31.34
CA GLY A 131 -16.20 0.39 -31.91
C GLY A 131 -15.94 -0.91 -31.13
N THR A 132 -15.03 -1.73 -31.63
CA THR A 132 -14.68 -3.04 -31.01
C THR A 132 -14.07 -2.93 -29.62
N SER A 133 -13.43 -1.81 -29.31
CA SER A 133 -12.91 -1.48 -27.97
C SER A 133 -12.79 0.04 -27.88
N GLU A 134 -13.81 0.68 -27.34
CA GLU A 134 -13.90 2.14 -27.30
C GLU A 134 -13.79 2.66 -25.89
N PRO A 135 -12.72 3.41 -25.54
CA PRO A 135 -12.66 4.16 -24.32
C PRO A 135 -13.60 5.36 -24.39
N VAL A 136 -14.57 5.43 -23.50
CA VAL A 136 -15.64 6.45 -23.56
C VAL A 136 -15.57 7.46 -22.42
N MET A 137 -15.04 7.06 -21.28
CA MET A 137 -15.11 7.84 -20.06
C MET A 137 -13.85 7.68 -19.23
N LYS A 138 -13.44 8.77 -18.58
CA LYS A 138 -12.42 8.79 -17.54
C LYS A 138 -13.07 8.95 -16.19
N ILE A 139 -12.65 8.15 -15.23
CA ILE A 139 -12.95 8.33 -13.81
C ILE A 139 -11.63 8.42 -13.04
N LYS A 140 -11.63 9.13 -11.93
CA LYS A 140 -10.50 9.14 -11.02
C LYS A 140 -10.91 8.46 -9.73
N VAL A 141 -10.11 7.50 -9.31
CA VAL A 141 -10.27 6.78 -8.05
C VAL A 141 -9.16 7.15 -7.10
N SER A 142 -9.46 7.30 -5.83
CA SER A 142 -8.45 7.51 -4.80
C SER A 142 -8.32 6.29 -3.89
N ALA A 143 -7.11 6.11 -3.37
CA ALA A 143 -6.77 5.19 -2.30
C ALA A 143 -6.23 5.97 -1.10
N THR A 144 -6.47 5.47 0.10
CA THR A 144 -5.97 6.04 1.35
C THR A 144 -5.02 5.06 2.02
N ASP A 145 -4.43 5.44 3.13
CA ASP A 145 -3.61 4.56 3.97
C ASP A 145 -4.37 3.34 4.53
N LYS A 146 -5.71 3.36 4.47
CA LYS A 146 -6.59 2.23 4.86
C LYS A 146 -6.85 1.25 3.72
N THR A 147 -6.48 1.61 2.51
CA THR A 147 -6.63 0.73 1.34
C THR A 147 -5.68 -0.46 1.49
N PRO A 148 -6.16 -1.70 1.27
CA PRO A 148 -5.30 -2.87 1.26
C PRO A 148 -4.19 -2.75 0.21
N LEU A 149 -2.95 -3.07 0.59
CA LEU A 149 -1.81 -3.05 -0.33
C LEU A 149 -1.87 -4.23 -1.30
N GLY A 150 -1.46 -3.98 -2.54
CA GLY A 150 -1.45 -4.95 -3.62
C GLY A 150 -2.57 -4.75 -4.62
N VAL A 151 -2.93 -5.83 -5.31
CA VAL A 151 -3.95 -5.81 -6.37
C VAL A 151 -5.34 -6.03 -5.78
N SER A 152 -6.24 -5.11 -6.10
CA SER A 152 -7.68 -5.21 -5.85
C SER A 152 -8.42 -5.17 -7.19
N ASN A 153 -9.71 -5.52 -7.20
CA ASN A 153 -10.52 -5.47 -8.42
C ASN A 153 -11.62 -4.43 -8.31
N ILE A 154 -11.70 -3.57 -9.31
CA ILE A 154 -12.87 -2.71 -9.55
C ILE A 154 -13.81 -3.50 -10.45
N GLY A 155 -15.00 -3.82 -9.97
CA GLY A 155 -15.97 -4.63 -10.69
C GLY A 155 -16.92 -3.77 -11.52
N VAL A 156 -17.15 -4.13 -12.79
CA VAL A 156 -18.36 -3.71 -13.49
C VAL A 156 -19.40 -4.80 -13.27
N VAL A 157 -20.43 -4.49 -12.52
CA VAL A 157 -21.30 -5.49 -11.88
C VAL A 157 -22.78 -5.18 -12.13
N ASN A 158 -23.61 -6.20 -11.97
CA ASN A 158 -25.04 -6.02 -11.87
C ASN A 158 -25.38 -5.12 -10.66
N LYS A 159 -26.58 -4.57 -10.62
CA LYS A 159 -27.05 -3.61 -9.61
C LYS A 159 -27.06 -4.20 -8.19
N PRO A 160 -25.97 -4.10 -7.39
CA PRO A 160 -25.82 -4.88 -6.18
C PRO A 160 -26.56 -4.27 -4.96
N TYR A 161 -27.01 -3.02 -5.08
CA TYR A 161 -27.55 -2.23 -3.98
C TYR A 161 -29.08 -2.11 -3.97
N LEU A 162 -29.78 -2.83 -4.82
CA LEU A 162 -31.24 -2.82 -4.86
C LEU A 162 -31.80 -4.11 -4.28
N ASP A 163 -32.00 -4.11 -2.98
CA ASP A 163 -32.73 -5.18 -2.32
C ASP A 163 -34.17 -5.27 -2.86
N GLY A 164 -34.60 -6.48 -3.19
CA GLY A 164 -35.96 -6.76 -3.69
C GLY A 164 -36.10 -6.68 -5.21
N PHE A 165 -35.10 -6.24 -5.94
CA PHE A 165 -35.08 -6.33 -7.41
C PHE A 165 -34.41 -7.64 -7.83
N THR A 166 -35.04 -8.34 -8.76
CA THR A 166 -34.54 -9.62 -9.29
C THR A 166 -34.69 -9.65 -10.80
N GLY A 167 -33.86 -10.48 -11.47
CA GLY A 167 -33.96 -10.68 -12.91
C GLY A 167 -33.34 -9.55 -13.73
N GLU A 168 -33.99 -9.19 -14.82
CA GLU A 168 -33.44 -8.26 -15.83
C GLU A 168 -33.28 -6.83 -15.33
N ASP A 169 -34.13 -6.41 -14.37
CA ASP A 169 -34.06 -5.07 -13.78
C ASP A 169 -32.77 -4.76 -13.03
N THR A 170 -32.01 -5.77 -12.66
CA THR A 170 -30.74 -5.64 -11.93
C THR A 170 -29.51 -5.86 -12.78
N ARG A 171 -29.67 -6.31 -14.04
CA ARG A 171 -28.56 -6.60 -14.93
C ARG A 171 -27.96 -5.36 -15.59
N LEU A 172 -26.69 -5.44 -15.94
CA LEU A 172 -26.07 -4.53 -16.90
C LEU A 172 -26.85 -4.60 -18.21
N MET A 173 -27.09 -3.44 -18.82
CA MET A 173 -27.97 -3.40 -19.99
C MET A 173 -27.49 -2.40 -21.03
N PHE A 174 -27.42 -2.86 -22.27
CA PHE A 174 -27.33 -2.01 -23.46
C PHE A 174 -28.63 -2.12 -24.25
N THR A 175 -29.23 -0.99 -24.60
CA THR A 175 -30.42 -0.94 -25.43
C THR A 175 -30.06 -0.42 -26.82
N THR A 176 -30.34 -1.19 -27.86
CA THR A 176 -30.05 -0.81 -29.25
C THR A 176 -31.15 0.05 -29.86
N ILE A 177 -30.83 0.80 -30.92
CA ILE A 177 -31.80 1.55 -31.72
C ILE A 177 -32.56 0.69 -32.75
N ALA A 178 -32.30 -0.62 -32.78
CA ALA A 178 -33.02 -1.53 -33.71
C ALA A 178 -34.55 -1.42 -33.54
N THR A 179 -35.27 -1.75 -34.62
CA THR A 179 -36.73 -1.73 -34.54
C THR A 179 -37.26 -3.19 -34.74
N PRO A 180 -37.77 -3.83 -33.67
CA PRO A 180 -37.88 -3.32 -32.30
C PRO A 180 -36.49 -3.20 -31.63
N SER A 181 -36.38 -2.31 -30.61
CA SER A 181 -35.18 -2.20 -29.79
C SER A 181 -34.92 -3.52 -29.10
N GLN A 182 -33.64 -3.83 -28.96
CA GLN A 182 -33.14 -5.04 -28.29
C GLN A 182 -32.28 -4.67 -27.10
N ASP A 183 -32.48 -5.37 -26.01
CA ASP A 183 -31.61 -5.26 -24.84
C ASP A 183 -30.53 -6.32 -24.92
N VAL A 184 -29.30 -5.87 -24.75
CA VAL A 184 -28.09 -6.71 -24.67
C VAL A 184 -27.57 -6.61 -23.26
N PHE A 185 -27.25 -7.74 -22.65
CA PHE A 185 -26.79 -7.82 -21.28
C PHE A 185 -25.28 -8.15 -21.25
N PRO A 186 -24.41 -7.12 -21.11
CA PRO A 186 -23.00 -7.34 -21.01
C PRO A 186 -22.60 -8.21 -19.82
N GLU A 187 -21.47 -8.87 -19.90
CA GLU A 187 -20.91 -9.60 -18.76
C GLU A 187 -20.36 -8.67 -17.69
N GLU A 188 -20.47 -9.11 -16.44
CA GLU A 188 -19.75 -8.51 -15.32
C GLU A 188 -18.24 -8.68 -15.53
N THR A 189 -17.46 -7.66 -15.16
CA THR A 189 -16.01 -7.70 -15.26
C THR A 189 -15.34 -7.36 -13.95
N GLN A 190 -14.14 -7.93 -13.74
CA GLN A 190 -13.25 -7.62 -12.64
C GLN A 190 -11.98 -7.04 -13.22
N ASN A 191 -11.68 -5.80 -12.85
CA ASN A 191 -10.63 -5.01 -13.48
C ASN A 191 -9.56 -4.70 -12.39
N PRO A 192 -8.31 -5.16 -12.55
CA PRO A 192 -7.29 -5.00 -11.54
C PRO A 192 -6.86 -3.54 -11.41
N VAL A 193 -6.66 -3.12 -10.17
CA VAL A 193 -6.02 -1.87 -9.78
C VAL A 193 -5.04 -2.16 -8.67
N GLU A 194 -3.85 -1.58 -8.71
CA GLU A 194 -2.80 -1.83 -7.73
C GLU A 194 -2.53 -0.60 -6.86
N PHE A 195 -2.42 -0.84 -5.56
CA PHE A 195 -2.02 0.16 -4.59
C PHE A 195 -0.79 -0.31 -3.83
N ALA A 196 0.23 0.52 -3.76
CA ALA A 196 1.47 0.26 -3.04
C ALA A 196 1.75 1.36 -2.01
N ALA A 197 2.48 1.01 -0.95
CA ALA A 197 3.07 1.98 -0.04
C ALA A 197 4.59 1.84 -0.06
N LYS A 198 5.29 2.96 -0.10
CA LYS A 198 6.75 3.04 -0.15
C LYS A 198 7.30 3.53 1.17
N LEU A 199 8.21 2.76 1.76
CA LEU A 199 9.00 3.10 2.94
C LEU A 199 10.43 3.42 2.53
N THR A 200 10.98 4.53 3.04
CA THR A 200 12.42 4.84 2.88
C THR A 200 13.17 4.47 4.15
N VAL A 201 14.21 3.65 4.02
CA VAL A 201 15.17 3.35 5.08
C VAL A 201 16.42 4.17 4.82
N GLY A 202 16.75 5.08 5.75
CA GLY A 202 17.96 5.90 5.69
C GLY A 202 19.18 5.17 6.23
N THR A 203 20.36 5.81 6.19
CA THR A 203 21.50 5.41 7.01
C THR A 203 21.22 5.78 8.46
N PRO A 204 21.40 4.89 9.42
CA PRO A 204 22.20 3.68 9.48
C PRO A 204 21.46 2.35 9.24
N GLY A 205 20.40 2.32 8.46
CA GLY A 205 19.75 1.07 8.09
C GLY A 205 18.57 0.66 8.98
N TYR A 206 18.01 1.59 9.75
CA TYR A 206 16.86 1.35 10.62
C TYR A 206 15.74 2.35 10.35
N ALA A 207 14.51 1.89 10.48
CA ALA A 207 13.30 2.70 10.48
C ALA A 207 12.30 2.13 11.49
N THR A 208 11.29 2.89 11.86
CA THR A 208 10.09 2.36 12.54
C THR A 208 8.89 2.50 11.64
N LEU A 209 7.97 1.58 11.75
CA LEU A 209 6.76 1.55 10.94
C LEU A 209 5.55 1.11 11.78
N SER A 210 4.43 1.79 11.62
CA SER A 210 3.11 1.36 12.09
C SER A 210 2.12 1.69 10.98
N TRP A 211 1.62 0.67 10.29
CA TRP A 211 0.79 0.85 9.10
C TRP A 211 -0.67 0.45 9.37
N PRO A 212 -1.67 1.16 8.82
CA PRO A 212 -3.09 0.91 9.12
C PRO A 212 -3.63 -0.44 8.67
N THR A 213 -2.97 -1.13 7.73
CA THR A 213 -3.38 -2.46 7.27
C THR A 213 -2.32 -3.51 7.59
N ALA A 214 -2.67 -4.78 7.55
CA ALA A 214 -1.75 -5.88 7.83
C ALA A 214 -0.60 -5.94 6.81
N LEU A 215 0.60 -6.28 7.26
CA LEU A 215 1.82 -6.32 6.46
C LEU A 215 2.48 -7.69 6.43
N ASP A 216 3.04 -8.04 5.28
CA ASP A 216 3.90 -9.21 5.05
C ASP A 216 5.30 -8.72 4.61
N PHE A 217 6.33 -9.02 5.39
CA PHE A 217 7.71 -8.63 5.12
C PHE A 217 8.48 -9.67 4.30
N SER A 218 7.87 -10.84 4.05
CA SER A 218 8.52 -11.92 3.30
C SER A 218 8.83 -11.50 1.86
N GLY A 219 10.10 -11.67 1.45
CA GLY A 219 10.55 -11.34 0.10
C GLY A 219 10.68 -9.85 -0.23
N THR A 220 10.46 -8.95 0.74
CA THR A 220 10.56 -7.49 0.53
C THR A 220 11.98 -6.94 0.64
N GLY A 221 12.90 -7.71 1.21
CA GLY A 221 14.25 -7.24 1.60
C GLY A 221 14.28 -6.49 2.94
N LEU A 222 13.14 -6.33 3.60
CA LEU A 222 13.01 -5.77 4.93
C LEU A 222 13.05 -6.87 5.98
N LYS A 223 13.83 -6.66 7.06
CA LYS A 223 13.71 -7.44 8.29
C LYS A 223 12.88 -6.65 9.27
N ALA A 224 11.80 -7.24 9.75
CA ALA A 224 10.92 -6.61 10.73
C ALA A 224 11.03 -7.31 12.08
N SER A 225 10.99 -6.54 13.16
CA SER A 225 10.96 -7.04 14.52
C SER A 225 10.07 -6.19 15.41
N VAL A 226 9.52 -6.81 16.44
CA VAL A 226 8.84 -6.12 17.54
C VAL A 226 9.81 -5.98 18.72
N ALA A 227 9.59 -4.98 19.57
CA ALA A 227 10.34 -4.83 20.81
C ALA A 227 9.64 -5.59 21.93
N THR A 228 10.29 -6.58 22.50
CA THR A 228 9.69 -7.42 23.56
C THR A 228 10.01 -6.90 24.97
N GLY A 229 10.95 -5.99 25.10
CA GLY A 229 11.37 -5.39 26.36
C GLY A 229 12.65 -4.62 26.23
N VAL A 230 13.16 -4.12 27.36
CA VAL A 230 14.47 -3.49 27.48
C VAL A 230 15.23 -4.21 28.61
N GLU A 231 16.45 -4.64 28.31
CA GLU A 231 17.34 -5.28 29.26
C GLU A 231 18.74 -4.71 29.15
N ASN A 232 19.34 -4.32 30.28
CA ASN A 232 20.70 -3.74 30.36
C ASN A 232 20.93 -2.53 29.42
N GLY A 233 19.89 -1.75 29.11
CA GLY A 233 19.97 -0.61 28.19
C GLY A 233 19.81 -1.00 26.70
N PHE A 234 19.50 -2.26 26.39
CA PHE A 234 19.30 -2.76 25.04
C PHE A 234 17.84 -3.18 24.80
N VAL A 235 17.32 -2.82 23.64
CA VAL A 235 16.00 -3.24 23.19
C VAL A 235 16.06 -4.72 22.82
N GLN A 236 15.27 -5.54 23.49
CA GLN A 236 15.08 -6.95 23.13
C GLN A 236 14.12 -7.02 21.95
N ARG A 237 14.53 -7.71 20.88
CA ARG A 237 13.77 -7.77 19.61
C ARG A 237 13.38 -9.21 19.29
N ALA A 238 12.18 -9.39 18.76
CA ALA A 238 11.73 -10.65 18.16
C ALA A 238 11.37 -10.41 16.70
N GLU A 239 11.99 -11.18 15.79
CA GLU A 239 11.68 -11.11 14.36
C GLU A 239 10.24 -11.52 14.08
N VAL A 240 9.62 -10.84 13.11
CA VAL A 240 8.28 -11.14 12.61
C VAL A 240 8.30 -11.12 11.08
N THR A 241 7.60 -12.05 10.46
CA THR A 241 7.44 -12.11 9.00
C THR A 241 6.19 -11.40 8.51
N SER A 242 5.20 -11.26 9.38
CA SER A 242 3.96 -10.53 9.12
C SER A 242 3.41 -9.96 10.42
N VAL A 243 2.62 -8.89 10.30
CA VAL A 243 1.97 -8.26 11.45
C VAL A 243 0.54 -7.83 11.10
N PRO A 244 -0.41 -7.86 12.07
CA PRO A 244 -1.73 -7.27 11.91
C PRO A 244 -1.67 -5.77 11.64
N ALA A 245 -2.81 -5.22 11.22
CA ALA A 245 -3.03 -3.79 11.11
C ALA A 245 -2.57 -3.03 12.37
N GLU A 246 -2.02 -1.84 12.19
CA GLU A 246 -1.59 -0.91 13.24
C GLU A 246 -0.48 -1.42 14.18
N THR A 247 0.04 -2.63 13.95
CA THR A 247 1.11 -3.19 14.78
C THR A 247 2.44 -2.48 14.49
N PRO A 248 3.05 -1.81 15.48
CA PRO A 248 4.32 -1.13 15.29
C PRO A 248 5.49 -2.11 15.23
N VAL A 249 6.44 -1.83 14.34
CA VAL A 249 7.66 -2.63 14.14
C VAL A 249 8.90 -1.76 13.97
N ILE A 250 10.05 -2.36 14.26
CA ILE A 250 11.37 -1.88 13.89
C ILE A 250 11.72 -2.55 12.57
N ILE A 251 12.12 -1.77 11.59
CA ILE A 251 12.59 -2.24 10.28
C ILE A 251 14.11 -2.10 10.23
N GLU A 252 14.77 -3.15 9.77
CA GLU A 252 16.21 -3.18 9.46
C GLU A 252 16.40 -3.56 8.00
N ALA A 253 17.12 -2.71 7.24
CA ALA A 253 17.45 -2.95 5.83
C ALA A 253 18.60 -2.03 5.40
N ALA A 254 19.22 -2.30 4.26
CA ALA A 254 20.12 -1.34 3.64
C ALA A 254 19.40 0.00 3.35
N ALA A 255 20.15 1.10 3.31
CA ALA A 255 19.55 2.38 2.92
C ALA A 255 18.94 2.29 1.50
N GLY A 256 17.69 2.70 1.36
CA GLY A 256 16.95 2.58 0.10
C GLY A 256 15.45 2.73 0.28
N SER A 257 14.73 2.62 -0.83
CA SER A 257 13.27 2.65 -0.85
C SER A 257 12.70 1.25 -1.10
N TYR A 258 11.69 0.87 -0.36
CA TYR A 258 11.09 -0.46 -0.35
C TYR A 258 9.59 -0.35 -0.47
N ASN A 259 8.99 -1.18 -1.33
CA ASN A 259 7.54 -1.31 -1.38
C ASN A 259 7.08 -2.27 -0.28
N LEU A 260 6.11 -1.83 0.49
CA LEU A 260 5.44 -2.68 1.46
C LEU A 260 4.51 -3.66 0.74
N LYS A 261 4.29 -4.81 1.38
CA LYS A 261 3.39 -5.85 0.90
C LYS A 261 2.28 -6.08 1.93
N GLY A 262 1.03 -6.13 1.47
CA GLY A 262 -0.11 -6.44 2.32
C GLY A 262 -0.15 -7.91 2.72
N ALA A 263 -0.65 -8.19 3.91
CA ALA A 263 -0.98 -9.52 4.37
C ALA A 263 -2.50 -9.71 4.39
N ALA A 264 -2.98 -10.89 4.01
CA ALA A 264 -4.40 -11.22 4.15
C ALA A 264 -4.77 -11.42 5.64
N GLU A 265 -3.90 -12.13 6.38
CA GLU A 265 -4.01 -12.37 7.81
C GLU A 265 -2.61 -12.39 8.43
N ALA A 266 -2.51 -11.94 9.67
CA ALA A 266 -1.29 -12.03 10.46
C ALA A 266 -1.61 -12.22 11.94
N ALA A 267 -0.80 -13.04 12.63
CA ALA A 267 -0.95 -13.23 14.06
C ALA A 267 -0.35 -12.04 14.84
N ALA A 268 -1.04 -11.60 15.87
CA ALA A 268 -0.50 -10.58 16.75
C ALA A 268 0.72 -11.12 17.51
N PRO A 269 1.80 -10.32 17.67
CA PRO A 269 2.94 -10.71 18.48
C PRO A 269 2.53 -10.85 19.95
N ALA A 270 3.12 -11.83 20.64
CA ALA A 270 2.78 -12.11 22.04
C ALA A 270 3.12 -10.93 22.98
N THR A 271 4.17 -10.18 22.65
CA THR A 271 4.61 -9.02 23.41
C THR A 271 5.16 -7.97 22.43
N ASN A 272 4.77 -6.73 22.61
CA ASN A 272 5.35 -5.58 21.88
C ASN A 272 5.21 -4.33 22.76
N ILE A 273 6.33 -3.74 23.15
CA ILE A 273 6.36 -2.50 23.96
C ILE A 273 6.37 -1.23 23.10
N LEU A 274 6.42 -1.38 21.77
CA LEU A 274 6.31 -0.25 20.85
C LEU A 274 4.88 0.29 20.85
N VAL A 275 4.77 1.60 20.74
CA VAL A 275 3.53 2.32 20.50
C VAL A 275 3.55 2.86 19.08
N GLY A 276 2.50 2.60 18.30
CA GLY A 276 2.40 3.00 16.91
C GLY A 276 1.64 4.30 16.70
N THR A 277 2.00 5.02 15.65
CA THR A 277 1.33 6.25 15.22
C THR A 277 0.54 6.06 13.93
N ALA A 278 0.01 4.85 13.65
CA ALA A 278 -0.74 4.56 12.41
C ALA A 278 -1.95 5.47 12.22
N ALA A 279 -2.68 5.76 13.29
CA ALA A 279 -3.89 6.58 13.24
C ALA A 279 -3.60 8.09 13.12
N ALA A 280 -2.63 8.61 13.91
CA ALA A 280 -2.28 10.02 13.96
C ALA A 280 -0.84 10.22 14.44
N ALA A 281 -0.25 11.38 14.14
CA ALA A 281 1.00 11.83 14.75
C ALA A 281 0.85 11.95 16.28
N TYR A 282 1.94 11.79 17.00
CA TYR A 282 1.99 11.83 18.45
C TYR A 282 2.91 12.94 18.96
N THR A 283 2.45 13.72 19.92
CA THR A 283 3.28 14.72 20.61
C THR A 283 4.03 14.07 21.76
N ALA A 284 5.35 13.99 21.65
CA ALA A 284 6.21 13.34 22.63
C ALA A 284 6.15 14.01 24.00
N THR A 285 6.23 13.19 25.04
CA THR A 285 6.43 13.59 26.43
C THR A 285 7.89 13.39 26.84
N SER A 286 8.23 13.72 28.09
CA SER A 286 9.56 13.39 28.65
C SER A 286 9.79 11.89 28.88
N SER A 287 8.74 11.06 28.75
CA SER A 287 8.79 9.59 28.85
C SER A 287 8.89 8.91 27.51
N THR A 288 8.87 9.65 26.40
CA THR A 288 8.85 9.13 25.04
C THR A 288 10.26 8.93 24.51
N PHE A 289 10.51 7.77 23.90
CA PHE A 289 11.76 7.43 23.25
C PHE A 289 11.51 7.12 21.77
N ALA A 290 12.14 7.88 20.88
CA ALA A 290 12.01 7.71 19.43
C ALA A 290 13.32 7.21 18.81
N LEU A 291 13.19 6.53 17.67
CA LEU A 291 14.33 6.03 16.90
C LEU A 291 15.24 7.19 16.49
N ALA A 292 16.51 7.08 16.85
CA ALA A 292 17.55 7.99 16.42
C ALA A 292 18.92 7.27 16.31
N SER A 293 19.83 7.88 15.56
CA SER A 293 21.23 7.50 15.49
C SER A 293 22.05 8.58 16.16
N LYS A 294 22.81 8.20 17.19
CA LYS A 294 23.72 9.09 17.93
C LYS A 294 25.11 8.48 18.00
N THR A 295 26.03 9.16 18.69
CA THR A 295 27.42 8.70 18.86
C THR A 295 27.49 7.31 19.52
N ASP A 296 26.56 7.01 20.43
CA ASP A 296 26.50 5.75 21.17
C ASP A 296 25.86 4.60 20.35
N GLY A 297 25.29 4.89 19.18
CA GLY A 297 24.69 3.91 18.29
C GLY A 297 23.27 4.25 17.86
N VAL A 298 22.63 3.26 17.26
CA VAL A 298 21.21 3.33 16.86
C VAL A 298 20.35 2.76 17.96
N GLY A 299 19.24 3.43 18.24
CA GLY A 299 18.31 3.00 19.27
C GLY A 299 17.15 3.96 19.46
N PHE A 300 16.38 3.73 20.49
CA PHE A 300 15.33 4.65 20.94
C PHE A 300 15.90 5.61 21.97
N TYR A 301 15.93 6.89 21.66
CA TYR A 301 16.45 7.95 22.52
C TYR A 301 15.33 8.83 23.05
N ARG A 302 15.51 9.30 24.29
CA ARG A 302 14.57 10.20 24.96
C ARG A 302 14.30 11.43 24.11
N CYS A 303 13.04 11.72 23.89
CA CYS A 303 12.58 12.92 23.20
C CYS A 303 12.53 14.13 24.14
N GLN A 304 12.66 15.31 23.57
CA GLN A 304 12.17 16.53 24.20
C GLN A 304 10.64 16.52 24.21
N ALA A 305 10.02 16.89 25.32
CA ALA A 305 8.58 17.07 25.37
C ALA A 305 8.12 18.12 24.35
N GLY A 306 7.02 17.84 23.65
CA GLY A 306 6.47 18.68 22.60
C GLY A 306 7.00 18.42 21.20
N VAL A 307 7.98 17.53 21.02
CA VAL A 307 8.42 17.07 19.68
C VAL A 307 7.34 16.18 19.07
N GLU A 308 7.01 16.38 17.81
CA GLU A 308 6.05 15.55 17.10
C GLU A 308 6.74 14.30 16.51
N ILE A 309 6.18 13.11 16.80
CA ILE A 309 6.48 11.87 16.13
C ILE A 309 5.49 11.75 14.98
N PRO A 310 5.97 11.74 13.72
CA PRO A 310 5.09 11.70 12.55
C PRO A 310 4.17 10.46 12.53
N LYS A 311 3.08 10.54 11.78
CA LYS A 311 2.24 9.39 11.46
C LYS A 311 3.05 8.26 10.83
N TYR A 312 2.62 7.02 11.01
CA TYR A 312 3.24 5.77 10.53
C TYR A 312 4.58 5.39 11.17
N LYS A 313 4.97 6.00 12.26
CA LYS A 313 6.18 5.68 13.03
C LYS A 313 5.84 4.88 14.29
N ALA A 314 6.88 4.49 15.03
CA ALA A 314 6.73 3.88 16.34
C ALA A 314 7.74 4.44 17.33
N TYR A 315 7.38 4.37 18.61
CA TYR A 315 8.17 4.85 19.74
C TYR A 315 7.99 3.92 20.95
N ILE A 316 8.81 4.12 21.99
CA ILE A 316 8.63 3.48 23.30
C ILE A 316 8.18 4.53 24.29
N GLU A 317 7.21 4.19 25.14
CA GLU A 317 6.79 5.03 26.27
C GLU A 317 7.23 4.38 27.58
N ASP A 318 8.12 5.03 28.34
CA ASP A 318 8.61 4.54 29.62
C ASP A 318 8.75 5.67 30.64
N ALA A 319 7.71 5.84 31.44
CA ALA A 319 7.63 6.88 32.48
C ALA A 319 8.57 6.64 33.66
N GLY A 320 9.04 5.42 33.86
CA GLY A 320 9.87 5.02 35.01
C GLY A 320 11.37 5.08 34.74
N SER A 321 11.78 5.18 33.48
CA SER A 321 13.19 5.12 33.10
C SER A 321 13.89 6.48 33.32
N ALA A 322 15.09 6.43 33.90
CA ALA A 322 16.04 7.54 33.91
C ALA A 322 17.05 7.48 32.75
N ALA A 323 16.94 6.48 31.85
CA ALA A 323 17.85 6.29 30.74
C ALA A 323 17.71 7.42 29.72
N GLU A 324 18.80 7.76 29.04
CA GLU A 324 18.80 8.69 27.92
C GLU A 324 18.48 8.00 26.59
N GLY A 325 18.59 6.66 26.56
CA GLY A 325 18.24 5.86 25.38
C GLY A 325 18.37 4.36 25.61
N PHE A 326 17.81 3.58 24.69
CA PHE A 326 17.85 2.13 24.62
C PHE A 326 18.41 1.73 23.25
N LEU A 327 19.58 1.12 23.24
CA LEU A 327 20.31 0.78 22.01
C LEU A 327 19.79 -0.52 21.37
N PHE A 328 20.03 -0.73 20.09
CA PHE A 328 19.69 -1.97 19.40
C PHE A 328 20.80 -3.02 19.56
N GLU A 329 22.04 -2.60 19.60
CA GLU A 329 23.21 -3.47 19.70
C GLU A 329 24.28 -2.82 20.57
N GLU A 330 25.13 -3.63 21.16
CA GLU A 330 26.35 -3.12 21.75
C GLU A 330 27.25 -2.53 20.65
N THR A 331 27.45 -1.22 20.69
CA THR A 331 28.25 -0.50 19.69
C THR A 331 29.74 -0.80 19.71
N THR A 332 30.17 -1.65 20.61
CA THR A 332 31.56 -2.04 20.71
C THR A 332 31.70 -3.55 20.58
N GLY A 333 32.42 -4.00 19.56
CA GLY A 333 33.05 -5.33 19.59
C GLY A 333 34.08 -5.45 20.73
N ILE A 334 33.79 -4.86 21.90
CA ILE A 334 34.59 -4.91 23.12
C ILE A 334 33.85 -5.81 24.09
N SER A 335 34.24 -7.10 24.12
CA SER A 335 33.85 -7.96 25.23
C SER A 335 34.78 -7.68 26.43
N THR A 336 34.17 -7.45 27.60
CA THR A 336 34.93 -7.55 28.84
C THR A 336 35.20 -9.03 29.09
N ILE A 337 36.45 -9.41 29.19
CA ILE A 337 36.80 -10.76 29.63
C ILE A 337 36.81 -10.75 31.16
N ASP A 338 35.97 -11.57 31.77
CA ASP A 338 36.24 -12.05 33.11
C ASP A 338 37.53 -12.88 33.08
N ALA A 339 38.42 -12.65 34.02
CA ALA A 339 39.82 -13.12 34.03
C ALA A 339 40.02 -14.67 34.12
N GLN A 340 39.06 -15.47 33.61
CA GLN A 340 39.05 -16.92 33.76
C GLN A 340 39.18 -17.77 32.47
N GLU A 341 39.35 -17.18 31.29
CA GLU A 341 39.74 -18.01 30.11
C GLU A 341 41.26 -18.05 29.93
N ALA A 342 41.87 -19.07 30.48
CA ALA A 342 43.33 -19.23 30.58
C ALA A 342 44.06 -19.60 29.26
N ASP A 343 43.36 -19.80 28.12
CA ASP A 343 43.94 -20.27 26.87
C ASP A 343 43.71 -19.38 25.63
N ALA A 344 43.23 -18.16 25.80
CA ALA A 344 42.97 -17.27 24.68
C ALA A 344 44.25 -16.54 24.21
N GLU A 345 44.58 -16.65 22.91
CA GLU A 345 45.68 -15.87 22.33
C GLU A 345 45.36 -14.37 22.36
N SER A 346 46.18 -13.63 23.12
CA SER A 346 46.01 -12.19 23.33
C SER A 346 47.15 -11.39 22.73
N TYR A 347 46.81 -10.26 22.11
CA TYR A 347 47.78 -9.36 21.46
C TYR A 347 47.50 -7.90 21.89
N THR A 348 48.58 -7.11 21.99
CA THR A 348 48.43 -5.63 22.11
C THR A 348 47.95 -5.07 20.77
N LEU A 349 47.50 -3.79 20.77
CA LEU A 349 47.15 -3.08 19.52
C LEU A 349 48.31 -2.97 18.52
N SER A 350 49.59 -3.09 18.99
CA SER A 350 50.78 -3.12 18.15
C SER A 350 51.11 -4.53 17.64
N GLY A 351 50.27 -5.55 17.89
CA GLY A 351 50.45 -6.91 17.41
C GLY A 351 51.41 -7.77 18.27
N VAL A 352 51.83 -7.29 19.42
CA VAL A 352 52.72 -8.07 20.33
C VAL A 352 51.87 -9.05 21.12
N ARG A 353 52.19 -10.35 21.06
CA ARG A 353 51.52 -11.40 21.83
C ARG A 353 51.77 -11.24 23.32
N VAL A 354 50.72 -11.31 24.11
CA VAL A 354 50.77 -11.30 25.60
C VAL A 354 50.10 -12.55 26.13
N ASN A 355 50.71 -13.21 27.10
CA ASN A 355 50.19 -14.49 27.60
C ASN A 355 48.91 -14.31 28.45
N GLN A 356 48.76 -13.18 29.11
CA GLN A 356 47.56 -12.73 29.81
C GLN A 356 47.56 -11.21 29.88
N PRO A 357 46.50 -10.54 29.49
CA PRO A 357 46.38 -9.09 29.62
C PRO A 357 46.02 -8.70 31.06
N THR A 358 47.05 -8.50 31.89
CA THR A 358 46.90 -8.12 33.31
C THR A 358 46.99 -6.61 33.56
N GLN A 359 47.43 -5.84 32.58
CA GLN A 359 47.55 -4.41 32.67
C GLN A 359 46.34 -3.73 32.02
N LYS A 360 45.90 -2.62 32.59
CA LYS A 360 44.84 -1.80 31.98
C LYS A 360 45.21 -1.40 30.55
N GLY A 361 44.36 -1.69 29.63
CA GLY A 361 44.63 -1.40 28.22
C GLY A 361 43.66 -2.09 27.25
N ILE A 362 43.89 -1.86 25.95
CA ILE A 362 43.15 -2.48 24.88
C ILE A 362 43.98 -3.60 24.27
N TYR A 363 43.36 -4.77 24.14
CA TYR A 363 44.00 -5.97 23.59
C TYR A 363 43.12 -6.59 22.50
N ILE A 364 43.70 -7.41 21.65
CA ILE A 364 43.00 -8.28 20.72
C ILE A 364 43.09 -9.70 21.30
N VAL A 365 41.95 -10.27 21.63
CA VAL A 365 41.83 -11.63 22.19
C VAL A 365 40.94 -12.46 21.28
N ASN A 366 41.47 -13.56 20.75
CA ASN A 366 40.75 -14.39 19.77
C ASN A 366 40.17 -13.57 18.60
N GLY A 367 40.93 -12.57 18.10
CA GLY A 367 40.53 -11.71 17.01
C GLY A 367 39.49 -10.60 17.38
N LYS A 368 39.08 -10.51 18.66
CA LYS A 368 38.17 -9.49 19.16
C LYS A 368 38.91 -8.45 20.02
N LYS A 369 38.49 -7.19 19.91
CA LYS A 369 39.02 -6.08 20.73
C LYS A 369 38.46 -6.15 22.14
N VAL A 370 39.32 -6.12 23.15
CA VAL A 370 39.01 -6.30 24.57
C VAL A 370 39.63 -5.16 25.38
N VAL A 371 38.91 -4.61 26.35
CA VAL A 371 39.42 -3.62 27.29
C VAL A 371 39.60 -4.26 28.66
N VAL A 372 40.84 -4.25 29.16
CA VAL A 372 41.15 -4.61 30.55
C VAL A 372 41.13 -3.33 31.39
N LYS A 373 40.29 -3.28 32.40
CA LYS A 373 40.07 -2.13 33.29
C LYS A 373 41.02 -2.16 34.50
#